data_71e99ae1fc734476823a291ffe1b2208
#
_entry.id   71e99ae1fc734476823a291ffe1b2208
#
_cell.length_a   1.000
_cell.length_b   1.000
_cell.length_c   1.000
_cell.angle_alpha   90.00
_cell.angle_beta   90.00
_cell.angle_gamma   90.00
#
_symmetry.space_group_name_H-M   'P 1'
#
loop_
_entity.id
_entity.type
_entity.pdbx_description
1 polymer ?
#
loop_
_entity_poly.entity_id
_entity_poly.type
_entity_poly.pdbx_seq_one_letter_code
_entity_poly.pdbx_strand_id
1 'polypeptide(L)'
;MIKTAIEKVVGGDNLNEAEMLGTMNQIMSGDATPAQIGSFITSLRLKGETIDEITGAARIMREKATKIETEHNLVVDTCGTGGDVSHTFNISTTAAFVVAGTGVPVAKHGNRSVSSSSGSADVLEAL
;
A
#
# COMPACT_ATOMS: atom_id res chain seq x y z
N MET A 1 2.81 16.84 14.11
CA MET A 1 1.63 16.38 13.35
C MET A 1 1.24 14.95 13.74
N ILE A 2 2.09 13.94 13.55
CA ILE A 2 1.73 12.54 13.88
C ILE A 2 1.36 12.32 15.36
N LYS A 3 2.03 12.98 16.32
CA LYS A 3 1.68 12.86 17.76
C LYS A 3 0.25 13.30 18.03
N THR A 4 -0.13 14.46 17.53
CA THR A 4 -1.50 14.99 17.66
C THR A 4 -2.53 14.09 16.97
N ALA A 5 -2.17 13.53 15.80
CA ALA A 5 -3.03 12.58 15.11
C ALA A 5 -3.23 11.30 15.94
N ILE A 6 -2.16 10.77 16.55
CA ILE A 6 -2.25 9.61 17.45
C ILE A 6 -3.17 9.91 18.64
N GLU A 7 -2.96 11.04 19.32
CA GLU A 7 -3.78 11.45 20.46
C GLU A 7 -5.27 11.50 20.09
N LYS A 8 -5.59 12.12 18.95
CA LYS A 8 -6.94 12.27 18.44
C LYS A 8 -7.58 10.91 18.13
N VAL A 9 -6.87 10.06 17.38
CA VAL A 9 -7.36 8.74 16.98
C VAL A 9 -7.50 7.78 18.17
N VAL A 10 -6.57 7.82 19.13
CA VAL A 10 -6.67 7.05 20.39
C VAL A 10 -7.87 7.50 21.22
N GLY A 11 -8.22 8.79 21.18
CA GLY A 11 -9.42 9.33 21.79
C GLY A 11 -10.73 8.92 21.09
N GLY A 12 -10.64 8.25 19.94
CA GLY A 12 -11.79 7.84 19.13
C GLY A 12 -12.27 8.88 18.12
N ASP A 13 -11.56 10.00 17.99
CA ASP A 13 -11.93 11.08 17.09
C ASP A 13 -11.40 10.82 15.67
N ASN A 14 -12.15 11.26 14.67
CA ASN A 14 -11.77 11.17 13.28
C ASN A 14 -10.80 12.29 12.88
N LEU A 15 -9.85 11.95 12.01
CA LEU A 15 -9.06 12.96 11.31
C LEU A 15 -9.83 13.46 10.08
N ASN A 16 -9.77 14.76 9.82
CA ASN A 16 -10.17 15.25 8.52
C ASN A 16 -9.08 14.97 7.46
N GLU A 17 -9.41 15.16 6.19
CA GLU A 17 -8.50 14.87 5.09
C GLU A 17 -7.17 15.64 5.22
N ALA A 18 -7.20 16.92 5.63
CA ALA A 18 -5.99 17.75 5.76
C ALA A 18 -5.06 17.25 6.89
N GLU A 19 -5.63 16.81 8.02
CA GLU A 19 -4.88 16.20 9.12
C GLU A 19 -4.23 14.89 8.68
N MET A 20 -4.97 14.07 7.92
CA MET A 20 -4.44 12.81 7.38
C MET A 20 -3.34 13.05 6.36
N LEU A 21 -3.52 13.99 5.40
CA LEU A 21 -2.50 14.39 4.44
C LEU A 21 -1.19 14.76 5.14
N GLY A 22 -1.25 15.62 6.15
CA GLY A 22 -0.07 16.05 6.89
C GLY A 22 0.60 14.93 7.67
N THR A 23 -0.19 14.05 8.29
CA THR A 23 0.33 12.90 9.04
C THR A 23 1.00 11.89 8.11
N MET A 24 0.35 11.55 7.01
CA MET A 24 0.91 10.65 6.00
C MET A 24 2.14 11.23 5.31
N ASN A 25 2.17 12.54 5.04
CA ASN A 25 3.37 13.18 4.50
C ASN A 25 4.57 13.02 5.45
N GLN A 26 4.37 13.21 6.76
CA GLN A 26 5.41 13.01 7.77
C GLN A 26 5.90 11.55 7.80
N ILE A 27 4.99 10.58 7.68
CA ILE A 27 5.32 9.15 7.60
C ILE A 27 6.13 8.85 6.34
N MET A 28 5.61 9.25 5.18
CA MET A 28 6.19 8.93 3.87
C MET A 28 7.52 9.67 3.59
N SER A 29 7.78 10.77 4.28
CA SER A 29 9.06 11.48 4.22
C SER A 29 10.11 10.97 5.23
N GLY A 30 9.77 9.97 6.05
CA GLY A 30 10.69 9.38 7.03
C GLY A 30 10.85 10.18 8.33
N ASP A 31 10.02 11.20 8.55
CA ASP A 31 10.07 12.08 9.72
C ASP A 31 9.33 11.51 10.95
N ALA A 32 8.74 10.31 10.81
CA ALA A 32 8.07 9.60 11.89
C ALA A 32 8.88 8.38 12.33
N THR A 33 8.96 8.17 13.64
CA THR A 33 9.62 6.96 14.18
C THR A 33 8.77 5.70 13.95
N PRO A 34 9.39 4.50 13.88
CA PRO A 34 8.64 3.24 13.75
C PRO A 34 7.58 3.06 14.84
N ALA A 35 7.84 3.50 16.08
CA ALA A 35 6.89 3.45 17.17
C ALA A 35 5.68 4.36 16.93
N GLN A 36 5.90 5.57 16.40
CA GLN A 36 4.81 6.48 16.05
C GLN A 36 3.96 5.92 14.91
N ILE A 37 4.59 5.36 13.88
CA ILE A 37 3.90 4.73 12.75
C ILE A 37 3.05 3.56 13.25
N GLY A 38 3.64 2.65 14.04
CA GLY A 38 2.93 1.51 14.60
C GLY A 38 1.74 1.93 15.47
N SER A 39 1.95 2.90 16.37
CA SER A 39 0.87 3.44 17.22
C SER A 39 -0.25 4.05 16.39
N PHE A 40 0.08 4.85 15.39
CA PHE A 40 -0.89 5.51 14.52
C PHE A 40 -1.75 4.51 13.75
N ILE A 41 -1.11 3.55 13.05
CA ILE A 41 -1.81 2.55 12.23
C ILE A 41 -2.69 1.65 13.11
N THR A 42 -2.17 1.22 14.26
CA THR A 42 -2.93 0.37 15.19
C THR A 42 -4.15 1.10 15.75
N SER A 43 -3.98 2.36 16.17
CA SER A 43 -5.09 3.16 16.69
C SER A 43 -6.14 3.44 15.62
N LEU A 44 -5.70 3.76 14.40
CA LEU A 44 -6.59 3.99 13.27
C LEU A 44 -7.42 2.73 12.96
N ARG A 45 -6.78 1.55 12.96
CA ARG A 45 -7.45 0.26 12.75
C ARG A 45 -8.45 -0.06 13.85
N LEU A 46 -8.12 0.23 15.11
CA LEU A 46 -9.02 -0.02 16.25
C LEU A 46 -10.24 0.91 16.24
N LYS A 47 -10.04 2.17 15.87
CA LYS A 47 -11.12 3.15 15.73
C LYS A 47 -12.03 2.82 14.53
N GLY A 48 -11.48 2.32 13.46
CA GLY A 48 -12.09 2.21 12.15
C GLY A 48 -11.84 3.48 11.30
N GLU A 49 -11.38 3.26 10.07
CA GLU A 49 -11.01 4.33 9.14
C GLU A 49 -12.24 4.99 8.52
N THR A 50 -12.20 6.30 8.33
CA THR A 50 -13.22 7.06 7.60
C THR A 50 -12.82 7.25 6.13
N ILE A 51 -13.78 7.68 5.30
CA ILE A 51 -13.53 7.99 3.88
C ILE A 51 -12.48 9.10 3.74
N ASP A 52 -12.55 10.14 4.57
CA ASP A 52 -11.60 11.26 4.52
C ASP A 52 -10.18 10.82 4.89
N GLU A 53 -10.07 9.95 5.90
CA GLU A 53 -8.80 9.36 6.32
C GLU A 53 -8.18 8.48 5.22
N ILE A 54 -8.97 7.59 4.61
CA ILE A 54 -8.51 6.75 3.50
C ILE A 54 -8.11 7.62 2.30
N THR A 55 -8.91 8.62 1.98
CA THR A 55 -8.66 9.52 0.84
C THR A 55 -7.36 10.31 1.04
N GLY A 56 -7.16 10.90 2.21
CA GLY A 56 -5.96 11.66 2.53
C GLY A 56 -4.71 10.78 2.49
N ALA A 57 -4.79 9.58 3.07
CA ALA A 57 -3.69 8.62 3.04
C ALA A 57 -3.32 8.21 1.60
N ALA A 58 -4.30 7.82 0.80
CA ALA A 58 -4.10 7.40 -0.58
C ALA A 58 -3.51 8.51 -1.46
N ARG A 59 -3.91 9.76 -1.28
CA ARG A 59 -3.36 10.90 -2.02
C ARG A 59 -1.86 11.06 -1.80
N ILE A 60 -1.40 11.07 -0.54
CA ILE A 60 0.02 11.20 -0.24
C ILE A 60 0.80 9.98 -0.71
N MET A 61 0.29 8.76 -0.53
CA MET A 61 0.95 7.56 -1.02
C MET A 61 1.15 7.62 -2.54
N ARG A 62 0.15 8.06 -3.30
CA ARG A 62 0.27 8.23 -4.76
C ARG A 62 1.22 9.35 -5.16
N GLU A 63 1.24 10.46 -4.41
CA GLU A 63 2.15 11.58 -4.66
C GLU A 63 3.61 11.17 -4.44
N LYS A 64 3.88 10.41 -3.37
CA LYS A 64 5.22 9.97 -2.97
C LYS A 64 5.69 8.69 -3.67
N ALA A 65 4.81 7.99 -4.38
CA ALA A 65 5.17 6.79 -5.10
C ALA A 65 6.20 7.09 -6.19
N THR A 66 7.23 6.25 -6.28
CA THR A 66 8.18 6.30 -7.38
C THR A 66 7.47 5.92 -8.68
N LYS A 67 7.46 6.83 -9.62
CA LYS A 67 6.85 6.58 -10.93
C LYS A 67 7.75 5.70 -11.77
N ILE A 68 7.17 4.74 -12.45
CA ILE A 68 7.84 3.91 -13.45
C ILE A 68 7.64 4.60 -14.81
N GLU A 69 8.74 4.90 -15.49
CA GLU A 69 8.71 5.35 -16.88
C GLU A 69 8.80 4.14 -17.79
N THR A 70 7.91 4.04 -18.75
CA THR A 70 7.88 2.97 -19.75
C THR A 70 7.75 3.56 -21.15
N GLU A 71 8.23 2.84 -22.16
CA GLU A 71 8.05 3.21 -23.56
C GLU A 71 6.61 2.91 -24.06
N HIS A 72 5.80 2.26 -23.24
CA HIS A 72 4.44 1.87 -23.58
C HIS A 72 3.42 2.87 -23.05
N ASN A 73 2.48 3.27 -23.91
CA ASN A 73 1.37 4.16 -23.53
C ASN A 73 0.38 3.52 -22.55
N LEU A 74 0.33 2.20 -22.52
CA LEU A 74 -0.53 1.43 -21.64
C LEU A 74 0.23 0.22 -21.11
N VAL A 75 0.19 0.02 -19.82
CA VAL A 75 0.69 -1.17 -19.13
C VAL A 75 -0.39 -1.72 -18.21
N VAL A 76 -0.38 -3.02 -18.00
CA VAL A 76 -1.34 -3.71 -17.11
C VAL A 76 -0.64 -4.09 -15.82
N ASP A 77 -1.31 -3.89 -14.69
CA ASP A 77 -0.93 -4.47 -13.42
C ASP A 77 -1.95 -5.56 -13.01
N THR A 78 -1.46 -6.70 -12.58
CA THR A 78 -2.27 -7.84 -12.14
C THR A 78 -2.28 -7.99 -10.62
N CYS A 79 -1.85 -6.97 -9.86
CA CYS A 79 -1.81 -7.08 -8.40
C CYS A 79 -3.20 -7.19 -7.80
N GLY A 80 -3.31 -8.03 -6.76
CA GLY A 80 -4.46 -8.05 -5.87
C GLY A 80 -4.19 -7.19 -4.63
N THR A 81 -5.21 -6.97 -3.82
CA THR A 81 -5.10 -6.21 -2.56
C THR A 81 -4.30 -6.96 -1.48
N GLY A 82 -4.12 -8.27 -1.63
CA GLY A 82 -3.44 -9.11 -0.65
C GLY A 82 -4.26 -9.35 0.62
N GLY A 83 -3.70 -10.13 1.54
CA GLY A 83 -4.28 -10.34 2.88
C GLY A 83 -5.59 -11.13 2.92
N ASP A 84 -5.96 -11.82 1.86
CA ASP A 84 -7.20 -12.60 1.73
C ASP A 84 -7.15 -13.99 2.40
N VAL A 85 -5.96 -14.37 2.90
CA VAL A 85 -5.71 -15.66 3.59
C VAL A 85 -6.17 -16.88 2.78
N SER A 86 -6.25 -16.75 1.45
CA SER A 86 -6.81 -17.78 0.56
C SER A 86 -5.92 -19.02 0.43
N HIS A 87 -4.64 -18.93 0.83
CA HIS A 87 -3.63 -20.00 0.73
C HIS A 87 -3.52 -20.65 -0.66
N THR A 88 -3.87 -19.92 -1.72
CA THR A 88 -3.72 -20.36 -3.10
C THR A 88 -2.28 -20.16 -3.58
N PHE A 89 -1.95 -20.69 -4.77
CA PHE A 89 -0.72 -20.33 -5.46
C PHE A 89 -0.76 -18.83 -5.85
N ASN A 90 0.39 -18.28 -6.25
CA ASN A 90 0.50 -16.87 -6.60
C ASN A 90 -0.18 -16.56 -7.93
N ILE A 91 -1.52 -16.44 -7.89
CA ILE A 91 -2.37 -16.22 -9.06
C ILE A 91 -1.96 -14.94 -9.80
N SER A 92 -1.72 -13.85 -9.08
CA SER A 92 -1.42 -12.56 -9.71
C SER A 92 -0.10 -12.56 -10.48
N THR A 93 0.92 -13.27 -10.00
CA THR A 93 2.19 -13.40 -10.71
C THR A 93 2.05 -14.33 -11.92
N THR A 94 1.35 -15.44 -11.77
CA THR A 94 1.07 -16.34 -12.89
C THR A 94 0.27 -15.65 -14.00
N ALA A 95 -0.76 -14.89 -13.64
CA ALA A 95 -1.54 -14.08 -14.58
C ALA A 95 -0.67 -13.04 -15.30
N ALA A 96 0.30 -12.43 -14.61
CA ALA A 96 1.23 -11.47 -15.24
C ALA A 96 2.00 -12.12 -16.40
N PHE A 97 2.52 -13.33 -16.22
CA PHE A 97 3.23 -14.05 -17.29
C PHE A 97 2.31 -14.41 -18.45
N VAL A 98 1.08 -14.85 -18.16
CA VAL A 98 0.10 -15.17 -19.21
C VAL A 98 -0.25 -13.92 -20.02
N VAL A 99 -0.53 -12.80 -19.37
CA VAL A 99 -0.83 -11.53 -20.03
C VAL A 99 0.37 -11.05 -20.86
N ALA A 100 1.58 -11.08 -20.30
CA ALA A 100 2.79 -10.70 -21.03
C ALA A 100 3.02 -11.61 -22.25
N GLY A 101 2.74 -12.90 -22.14
CA GLY A 101 2.83 -13.86 -23.23
C GLY A 101 1.87 -13.58 -24.41
N THR A 102 0.82 -12.79 -24.20
CA THR A 102 -0.05 -12.31 -25.28
C THR A 102 0.46 -11.04 -25.97
N GLY A 103 1.62 -10.52 -25.56
CA GLY A 103 2.20 -9.29 -26.10
C GLY A 103 1.72 -8.01 -25.39
N VAL A 104 0.95 -8.11 -24.32
CA VAL A 104 0.53 -6.95 -23.52
C VAL A 104 1.61 -6.61 -22.49
N PRO A 105 2.13 -5.37 -22.47
CA PRO A 105 3.11 -4.95 -21.47
C PRO A 105 2.54 -5.01 -20.05
N VAL A 106 3.32 -5.60 -19.12
CA VAL A 106 2.94 -5.73 -17.72
C VAL A 106 3.94 -4.98 -16.84
N ALA A 107 3.44 -4.06 -16.00
CA ALA A 107 4.21 -3.42 -14.93
C ALA A 107 3.61 -3.87 -13.60
N LYS A 108 4.18 -4.94 -13.04
CA LYS A 108 3.59 -5.60 -11.88
C LYS A 108 4.03 -4.97 -10.57
N HIS A 109 3.05 -4.48 -9.78
CA HIS A 109 3.26 -4.25 -8.36
C HIS A 109 3.43 -5.59 -7.65
N GLY A 110 4.48 -5.72 -6.87
CA GLY A 110 4.77 -6.95 -6.14
C GLY A 110 5.42 -6.67 -4.80
N ASN A 111 5.21 -7.59 -3.86
CA ASN A 111 5.84 -7.54 -2.55
C ASN A 111 6.25 -8.95 -2.12
N ARG A 112 7.06 -9.02 -1.05
CA ARG A 112 7.31 -10.30 -0.37
C ARG A 112 6.06 -10.78 0.32
N SER A 113 5.99 -12.08 0.57
CA SER A 113 4.83 -12.69 1.25
C SER A 113 4.60 -12.08 2.63
N VAL A 114 3.33 -11.82 2.96
CA VAL A 114 2.87 -11.46 4.31
C VAL A 114 2.04 -12.58 4.92
N SER A 115 1.14 -13.17 4.15
CA SER A 115 0.19 -14.20 4.60
C SER A 115 0.26 -15.51 3.80
N SER A 116 0.85 -15.49 2.61
CA SER A 116 1.02 -16.66 1.75
C SER A 116 2.44 -17.25 1.86
N SER A 117 2.67 -18.42 1.28
CA SER A 117 3.98 -19.09 1.26
C SER A 117 5.02 -18.40 0.38
N SER A 118 4.60 -17.58 -0.59
CA SER A 118 5.49 -16.80 -1.46
C SER A 118 4.78 -15.58 -2.02
N GLY A 119 5.45 -14.42 -1.97
CA GLY A 119 5.01 -13.19 -2.62
C GLY A 119 5.48 -13.10 -4.08
N SER A 120 5.01 -12.08 -4.80
CA SER A 120 5.42 -11.86 -6.19
C SER A 120 6.91 -11.59 -6.32
N ALA A 121 7.49 -10.84 -5.38
CA ALA A 121 8.92 -10.58 -5.37
C ALA A 121 9.73 -11.85 -5.15
N ASP A 122 9.26 -12.74 -4.26
CA ASP A 122 9.94 -14.01 -3.97
C ASP A 122 9.97 -14.92 -5.21
N VAL A 123 8.89 -14.94 -5.99
CA VAL A 123 8.82 -15.73 -7.24
C VAL A 123 9.74 -15.15 -8.30
N LEU A 124 9.75 -13.82 -8.48
CA LEU A 124 10.58 -13.17 -9.51
C LEU A 124 12.08 -13.23 -9.19
N GLU A 125 12.46 -13.24 -7.90
CA GLU A 125 13.86 -13.47 -7.51
C GLU A 125 14.33 -14.90 -7.78
N ALA A 126 13.40 -15.87 -7.74
CA ALA A 126 13.74 -17.28 -7.96
C ALA A 126 13.84 -17.68 -9.45
N LEU A 127 13.35 -16.84 -10.36
CA LEU A 127 13.38 -17.03 -11.83
C LEU A 127 14.57 -16.31 -12.45
#